data_1fb50e5b7a3778a1d77b1bac622caa3b
#
_entry.id   1fb50e5b7a3778a1d77b1bac622caa3b
#
_cell.length_a   1.000
_cell.length_b   1.000
_cell.length_c   1.000
_cell.angle_alpha   90.00
_cell.angle_beta   90.00
_cell.angle_gamma   90.00
#
_symmetry.space_group_name_H-M   'P 1'
#
loop_
_entity.id
_entity.type
_entity.pdbx_description
1 polymer ?
#
loop_
_entity_poly.entity_id
_entity_poly.type
_entity_poly.pdbx_seq_one_letter_code
_entity_poly.pdbx_strand_id
1 'polypeptide(L)' 'MSKQGLLNALYDKYEADISAAHATINIYLNSSVGIGEHPQHLDELDKQLQKIADAEEKLNILEDFGDHDGGA' A
#
# COMPACT_ATOMS: atom_id res chain seq x y z
N MET A 1 -7.24 -23.45 -4.27
CA MET A 1 -6.78 -22.71 -3.11
C MET A 1 -7.91 -22.58 -2.09
N SER A 2 -7.62 -22.77 -0.84
CA SER A 2 -8.65 -22.70 0.20
C SER A 2 -9.09 -21.27 0.44
N LYS A 3 -10.24 -21.11 1.10
CA LYS A 3 -10.71 -19.79 1.50
C LYS A 3 -9.65 -19.05 2.32
N GLN A 4 -9.10 -19.73 3.32
CA GLN A 4 -8.09 -19.10 4.17
C GLN A 4 -6.83 -18.77 3.38
N GLY A 5 -6.44 -19.63 2.47
CA GLY A 5 -5.28 -19.39 1.61
C GLY A 5 -5.47 -18.14 0.75
N LEU A 6 -6.68 -17.97 0.20
CA LEU A 6 -6.99 -16.79 -0.59
C LEU A 6 -6.96 -15.52 0.25
N LEU A 7 -7.53 -15.58 1.45
CA LEU A 7 -7.53 -14.42 2.34
C LEU A 7 -6.11 -14.03 2.73
N ASN A 8 -5.29 -15.02 3.08
CA ASN A 8 -3.90 -14.76 3.43
C ASN A 8 -3.13 -14.13 2.26
N ALA A 9 -3.37 -14.63 1.05
CA ALA A 9 -2.71 -14.08 -0.13
C ALA A 9 -3.11 -12.61 -0.37
N LEU A 10 -4.37 -12.28 -0.13
CA LEU A 10 -4.81 -10.89 -0.25
C LEU A 10 -4.16 -10.00 0.80
N TYR A 11 -4.06 -10.47 2.04
CA TYR A 11 -3.35 -9.74 3.08
C TYR A 11 -1.91 -9.45 2.66
N ASP A 12 -1.22 -10.50 2.20
CA ASP A 12 0.16 -10.35 1.79
C ASP A 12 0.29 -9.37 0.63
N LYS A 13 -0.64 -9.43 -0.32
CA LYS A 13 -0.64 -8.51 -1.44
C LYS A 13 -0.77 -7.06 -0.98
N TYR A 14 -1.73 -6.78 -0.11
CA TYR A 14 -1.96 -5.41 0.32
C TYR A 14 -0.82 -4.90 1.21
N GLU A 15 -0.26 -5.76 2.05
CA GLU A 15 0.91 -5.38 2.83
C GLU A 15 2.10 -5.05 1.92
N ALA A 16 2.29 -5.85 0.87
CA ALA A 16 3.35 -5.59 -0.10
C ALA A 16 3.10 -4.28 -0.86
N ASP A 17 1.85 -4.01 -1.23
CA ASP A 17 1.51 -2.77 -1.91
C ASP A 17 1.84 -1.56 -1.04
N ILE A 18 1.53 -1.65 0.26
CA ILE A 18 1.83 -0.58 1.20
C ILE A 18 3.34 -0.38 1.31
N SER A 19 4.09 -1.47 1.48
CA SER A 19 5.55 -1.38 1.60
C SER A 19 6.18 -0.78 0.37
N ALA A 20 5.73 -1.20 -0.81
CA ALA A 20 6.27 -0.67 -2.06
C ALA A 20 5.98 0.81 -2.21
N ALA A 21 4.77 1.23 -1.87
CA ALA A 21 4.39 2.64 -1.97
C ALA A 21 5.19 3.48 -0.98
N HIS A 22 5.36 3.01 0.25
CA HIS A 22 6.19 3.71 1.23
C HIS A 22 7.62 3.87 0.73
N ALA A 23 8.20 2.81 0.18
CA ALA A 23 9.56 2.87 -0.34
C ALA A 23 9.67 3.91 -1.46
N THR A 24 8.69 3.93 -2.35
CA THR A 24 8.68 4.88 -3.46
C THR A 24 8.57 6.31 -2.95
N ILE A 25 7.69 6.55 -1.98
CA ILE A 25 7.54 7.87 -1.38
C ILE A 25 8.85 8.32 -0.75
N ASN A 26 9.50 7.42 -0.02
CA ASN A 26 10.78 7.75 0.64
C ASN A 26 11.86 8.12 -0.37
N ILE A 27 11.89 7.45 -1.51
CA ILE A 27 12.84 7.79 -2.57
C ILE A 27 12.62 9.23 -3.03
N TYR A 28 11.35 9.58 -3.30
CA TYR A 28 11.04 10.95 -3.73
C TYR A 28 11.35 11.97 -2.65
N LEU A 29 11.00 11.69 -1.41
CA LEU A 29 11.21 12.65 -0.32
C LEU A 29 12.68 12.86 0.01
N ASN A 30 13.51 11.84 -0.21
CA ASN A 30 14.94 11.94 0.05
C ASN A 30 15.71 12.49 -1.13
N SER A 31 15.06 12.64 -2.28
CA SER A 31 15.68 13.28 -3.43
C SER A 31 15.45 14.77 -3.31
N SER A 32 16.49 15.53 -3.18
CA SER A 32 16.36 16.97 -3.03
C SER A 32 16.21 17.69 -4.37
N VAL A 33 16.37 16.95 -5.46
CA VAL A 33 16.45 17.58 -6.78
C VAL A 33 15.08 17.62 -7.43
N GLY A 34 14.57 18.80 -7.66
CA GLY A 34 13.52 19.02 -8.62
C GLY A 34 12.08 18.69 -8.24
N ILE A 35 11.84 18.22 -7.03
CA ILE A 35 10.46 17.88 -6.67
C ILE A 35 9.53 19.08 -6.79
N GLY A 36 9.98 20.22 -6.31
CA GLY A 36 9.18 21.44 -6.38
C GLY A 36 9.09 22.02 -7.79
N GLU A 37 9.95 21.58 -8.69
CA GLU A 37 10.01 22.10 -10.04
C GLU A 37 9.24 21.24 -11.04
N HIS A 38 8.83 20.03 -10.63
CA HIS A 38 8.19 19.09 -11.54
C HIS A 38 6.82 18.66 -10.99
N PRO A 39 5.75 19.27 -11.50
CA PRO A 39 4.40 18.94 -11.02
C PRO A 39 4.07 17.45 -11.06
N GLN A 40 4.63 16.73 -12.04
CA GLN A 40 4.38 15.29 -12.14
C GLN A 40 4.92 14.53 -10.93
N HIS A 41 5.88 15.08 -10.19
CA HIS A 41 6.35 14.44 -8.97
C HIS A 41 5.28 14.49 -7.88
N LEU A 42 4.55 15.59 -7.80
CA LEU A 42 3.44 15.70 -6.85
C LEU A 42 2.32 14.71 -7.20
N ASP A 43 2.02 14.60 -8.48
CA ASP A 43 1.01 13.64 -8.92
C ASP A 43 1.44 12.22 -8.60
N GLU A 44 2.71 11.92 -8.79
CA GLU A 44 3.21 10.59 -8.50
C GLU A 44 3.17 10.26 -7.02
N LEU A 45 3.54 11.22 -6.18
CA LEU A 45 3.42 11.05 -4.73
C LEU A 45 1.97 10.84 -4.32
N ASP A 46 1.06 11.60 -4.91
CA ASP A 46 -0.35 11.46 -4.62
C ASP A 46 -0.86 10.06 -4.99
N LYS A 47 -0.41 9.53 -6.13
CA LYS A 47 -0.76 8.17 -6.51
C LYS A 47 -0.27 7.14 -5.50
N GLN A 48 0.94 7.32 -4.99
CA GLN A 48 1.47 6.38 -4.02
C GLN A 48 0.68 6.44 -2.72
N LEU A 49 0.29 7.64 -2.29
CA LEU A 49 -0.56 7.79 -1.11
C LEU A 49 -1.91 7.13 -1.33
N GLN A 50 -2.46 7.24 -2.52
CA GLN A 50 -3.73 6.59 -2.83
C GLN A 50 -3.60 5.07 -2.76
N LYS A 51 -2.50 4.53 -3.23
CA LYS A 51 -2.26 3.09 -3.13
C LYS A 51 -2.25 2.62 -1.69
N ILE A 52 -1.61 3.40 -0.81
CA ILE A 52 -1.59 3.07 0.61
C ILE A 52 -3.01 3.12 1.19
N ALA A 53 -3.72 4.19 0.90
CA ALA A 53 -5.08 4.37 1.42
C ALA A 53 -5.99 3.24 0.96
N ASP A 54 -5.92 2.88 -0.32
CA ASP A 54 -6.74 1.79 -0.85
C ASP A 54 -6.39 0.46 -0.19
N ALA A 55 -5.10 0.18 -0.04
CA ALA A 55 -4.67 -1.08 0.55
C ALA A 55 -5.08 -1.17 2.01
N GLU A 56 -4.92 -0.08 2.76
CA GLU A 56 -5.32 -0.05 4.16
C GLU A 56 -6.82 -0.25 4.33
N GLU A 57 -7.61 0.37 3.46
CA GLU A 57 -9.05 0.18 3.49
C GLU A 57 -9.42 -1.26 3.20
N LYS A 58 -8.77 -1.85 2.19
CA LYS A 58 -9.03 -3.24 1.84
C LYS A 58 -8.64 -4.19 2.96
N LEU A 59 -7.52 -3.93 3.63
CA LEU A 59 -7.14 -4.73 4.79
C LEU A 59 -8.19 -4.66 5.88
N ASN A 60 -8.72 -3.48 6.12
CA ASN A 60 -9.78 -3.29 7.09
C ASN A 60 -11.02 -4.11 6.73
N ILE A 61 -11.42 -4.05 5.47
CA ILE A 61 -12.60 -4.76 4.99
C ILE A 61 -12.41 -6.27 5.09
N LEU A 62 -11.19 -6.75 4.84
CA LEU A 62 -10.90 -8.18 4.93
C LEU A 62 -11.20 -8.77 6.30
N GLU A 63 -11.13 -7.95 7.33
CA GLU A 63 -11.45 -8.43 8.68
C GLU A 63 -12.88 -8.99 8.75
N ASP A 64 -13.77 -8.48 7.90
CA ASP A 64 -15.16 -8.93 7.89
C ASP A 64 -15.34 -10.31 7.28
N PHE A 65 -14.34 -10.80 6.56
CA PHE A 65 -14.47 -12.05 5.81
C PHE A 65 -13.77 -13.23 6.46
N GLY A 66 -13.05 -13.01 7.53
CA GLY A 66 -12.40 -14.09 8.25
C GLY A 66 -11.24 -13.59 9.07
N ASP A 67 -10.75 -14.48 9.93
CA ASP A 67 -9.62 -14.16 10.77
C ASP A 67 -8.34 -14.20 9.97
N HIS A 68 -7.49 -13.24 10.22
CA HIS A 68 -6.15 -13.23 9.69
C HIS A 68 -5.22 -13.85 10.73
N ASP A 69 -4.41 -14.81 10.29
CA ASP A 69 -3.55 -15.55 11.22
C ASP A 69 -2.66 -14.65 12.06
N GLY A 70 -2.12 -13.64 11.45
CA GLY A 70 -1.25 -12.72 12.16
C GLY A 70 -1.98 -11.70 12.97
N GLY A 71 -3.29 -11.60 12.81
CA GLY A 71 -4.10 -10.61 13.46
C GLY A 71 -4.73 -11.06 14.75
N ALA A 72 -4.51 -12.28 15.07
CA ALA A 72 -5.14 -12.87 16.26
C ALA A 72 -4.70 -12.18 17.55
#